data_dbd206347675b1cb7f97960bf84cddba
#
_entry.id   dbd206347675b1cb7f97960bf84cddba
#
_cell.length_a   1.000
_cell.length_b   1.000
_cell.length_c   1.000
_cell.angle_alpha   90.00
_cell.angle_beta   90.00
_cell.angle_gamma   90.00
#
_symmetry.space_group_name_H-M   'P 1'
#
loop_
_entity.id
_entity.type
_entity.pdbx_description
1 polymer ?
#
loop_
_entity_poly.entity_id
_entity_poly.type
_entity_poly.pdbx_seq_one_letter_code
_entity_poly.pdbx_strand_id
1 'polypeptide(L)'
;MQSPNQMISKPMIFDEVALGLTVRGVAQEEIKERVYEALRICGLYEMRNWPVSALSFGQKKRVTIASILVMHPEIIILDEPTAGQDYRHYTEIMEFLKKLNREQGITIIMITHDMHLMLEYTDRALVLADGRILADDTPANILTNDEITDRANLKKTSLYDFAVKCGITDVSGFVERFIQYDREARKNVKNA
;
A
#
# COMPACT_ATOMS: atom_id res chain seq x y z
N MET A 1 -5.76 0.64 -8.09
CA MET A 1 -5.65 2.11 -8.40
C MET A 1 -4.49 2.34 -9.35
N GLN A 2 -4.64 2.14 -10.65
CA GLN A 2 -3.53 2.26 -11.62
C GLN A 2 -3.12 3.72 -11.91
N SER A 3 -4.05 4.67 -11.91
CA SER A 3 -3.72 6.08 -12.18
C SER A 3 -4.58 7.02 -11.34
N PRO A 4 -3.97 7.85 -10.46
CA PRO A 4 -4.71 8.84 -9.67
C PRO A 4 -5.47 9.85 -10.53
N ASN A 5 -4.93 10.19 -11.72
CA ASN A 5 -5.57 11.16 -12.62
C ASN A 5 -6.90 10.67 -13.21
N GLN A 6 -7.13 9.34 -13.27
CA GLN A 6 -8.39 8.76 -13.75
C GLN A 6 -9.45 8.65 -12.64
N MET A 7 -9.04 8.73 -11.39
CA MET A 7 -9.94 8.62 -10.24
C MET A 7 -10.42 9.98 -9.74
N ILE A 8 -9.62 11.02 -9.94
CA ILE A 8 -9.93 12.39 -9.49
C ILE A 8 -10.89 13.04 -10.48
N SER A 9 -12.05 13.43 -9.99
CA SER A 9 -13.16 14.02 -10.78
C SER A 9 -13.40 15.50 -10.49
N LYS A 10 -12.95 16.01 -9.33
CA LYS A 10 -13.13 17.39 -8.92
C LYS A 10 -11.84 18.20 -9.02
N PRO A 11 -11.92 19.50 -9.38
CA PRO A 11 -10.73 20.34 -9.53
C PRO A 11 -10.09 20.73 -8.20
N MET A 12 -10.85 20.76 -7.10
CA MET A 12 -10.38 21.15 -5.77
C MET A 12 -10.24 19.95 -4.85
N ILE A 13 -9.21 19.95 -3.98
CA ILE A 13 -8.93 18.86 -3.06
C ILE A 13 -10.10 18.61 -2.11
N PHE A 14 -10.64 19.68 -1.51
CA PHE A 14 -11.77 19.56 -0.59
C PHE A 14 -12.97 18.90 -1.27
N ASP A 15 -13.34 19.35 -2.47
CA ASP A 15 -14.50 18.86 -3.21
C ASP A 15 -14.34 17.40 -3.64
N GLU A 16 -13.11 17.00 -4.00
CA GLU A 16 -12.79 15.62 -4.35
C GLU A 16 -12.98 14.69 -3.15
N VAL A 17 -12.43 15.06 -1.99
CA VAL A 17 -12.55 14.25 -0.77
C VAL A 17 -13.99 14.24 -0.25
N ALA A 18 -14.72 15.35 -0.37
CA ALA A 18 -16.11 15.49 0.06
C ALA A 18 -17.12 14.72 -0.81
N LEU A 19 -16.74 14.36 -2.04
CA LEU A 19 -17.66 13.87 -3.07
C LEU A 19 -18.52 12.71 -2.59
N GLY A 20 -17.92 11.69 -2.00
CA GLY A 20 -18.64 10.50 -1.52
C GLY A 20 -19.68 10.80 -0.45
N LEU A 21 -19.36 11.69 0.48
CA LEU A 21 -20.29 12.11 1.54
C LEU A 21 -21.41 13.00 0.98
N THR A 22 -21.08 13.89 0.03
CA THR A 22 -22.05 14.76 -0.64
C THR A 22 -23.10 13.94 -1.38
N VAL A 23 -22.66 12.91 -2.13
CA VAL A 23 -23.59 12.01 -2.85
C VAL A 23 -24.49 11.22 -1.89
N ARG A 24 -24.03 10.95 -0.67
CA ARG A 24 -24.82 10.29 0.39
C ARG A 24 -25.74 11.24 1.15
N GLY A 25 -25.74 12.53 0.84
CA GLY A 25 -26.60 13.50 1.49
C GLY A 25 -26.21 13.83 2.94
N VAL A 26 -24.94 13.65 3.31
CA VAL A 26 -24.44 13.99 4.65
C VAL A 26 -24.48 15.51 4.84
N ALA A 27 -24.76 15.97 6.07
CA ALA A 27 -24.82 17.40 6.40
C ALA A 27 -23.46 18.10 6.17
N GLN A 28 -23.51 19.36 5.74
CA GLN A 28 -22.30 20.11 5.33
C GLN A 28 -21.28 20.27 6.46
N GLU A 29 -21.75 20.45 7.70
CA GLU A 29 -20.91 20.56 8.89
C GLU A 29 -20.14 19.27 9.14
N GLU A 30 -20.82 18.13 9.06
CA GLU A 30 -20.20 16.80 9.20
C GLU A 30 -19.23 16.50 8.04
N ILE A 31 -19.59 16.84 6.81
CA ILE A 31 -18.68 16.72 5.65
C ILE A 31 -17.38 17.47 5.93
N LYS A 32 -17.46 18.71 6.38
CA LYS A 32 -16.28 19.54 6.64
C LYS A 32 -15.38 18.93 7.71
N GLU A 33 -15.95 18.45 8.81
CA GLU A 33 -15.19 17.80 9.89
C GLU A 33 -14.47 16.55 9.41
N ARG A 34 -15.20 15.65 8.75
CA ARG A 34 -14.65 14.37 8.24
C ARG A 34 -13.61 14.57 7.15
N VAL A 35 -13.82 15.52 6.23
CA VAL A 35 -12.84 15.87 5.20
C VAL A 35 -11.56 16.43 5.82
N TYR A 36 -11.68 17.31 6.82
CA TYR A 36 -10.51 17.87 7.49
C TYR A 36 -9.73 16.82 8.27
N GLU A 37 -10.40 15.87 8.92
CA GLU A 37 -9.77 14.74 9.57
C GLU A 37 -9.02 13.86 8.57
N ALA A 38 -9.67 13.41 7.49
CA ALA A 38 -9.05 12.60 6.46
C ALA A 38 -7.84 13.30 5.82
N LEU A 39 -7.93 14.60 5.57
CA LEU A 39 -6.81 15.39 5.03
C LEU A 39 -5.65 15.52 6.02
N ARG A 40 -5.89 15.63 7.34
CA ARG A 40 -4.83 15.62 8.35
C ARG A 40 -4.11 14.27 8.39
N ILE A 41 -4.85 13.17 8.39
CA ILE A 41 -4.30 11.80 8.33
C ILE A 41 -3.40 11.64 7.09
N CYS A 42 -3.84 12.15 5.95
CA CYS A 42 -3.11 12.07 4.68
C CYS A 42 -1.97 13.10 4.55
N GLY A 43 -1.80 14.03 5.51
CA GLY A 43 -0.80 15.10 5.45
C GLY A 43 -1.07 16.14 4.37
N LEU A 44 -2.35 16.40 4.05
CA LEU A 44 -2.79 17.31 3.00
C LEU A 44 -3.62 18.50 3.53
N TYR A 45 -3.77 18.62 4.85
CA TYR A 45 -4.66 19.61 5.45
C TYR A 45 -4.32 21.05 5.05
N GLU A 46 -3.04 21.41 4.98
CA GLU A 46 -2.59 22.74 4.58
C GLU A 46 -2.93 23.08 3.11
N MET A 47 -3.09 22.04 2.28
CA MET A 47 -3.42 22.15 0.86
C MET A 47 -4.92 21.99 0.59
N ARG A 48 -5.78 21.93 1.61
CA ARG A 48 -7.22 21.61 1.48
C ARG A 48 -7.99 22.46 0.48
N ASN A 49 -7.56 23.71 0.30
CA ASN A 49 -8.17 24.68 -0.63
C ASN A 49 -7.41 24.81 -1.96
N TRP A 50 -6.44 23.91 -2.22
CA TRP A 50 -5.66 23.96 -3.44
C TRP A 50 -6.34 23.18 -4.56
N PRO A 51 -6.06 23.58 -5.84
CA PRO A 51 -6.45 22.77 -6.97
C PRO A 51 -5.62 21.48 -7.03
N VAL A 52 -6.27 20.38 -7.40
CA VAL A 52 -5.60 19.07 -7.55
C VAL A 52 -4.48 19.11 -8.59
N SER A 53 -4.59 19.99 -9.60
CA SER A 53 -3.58 20.18 -10.64
C SER A 53 -2.22 20.65 -10.10
N ALA A 54 -2.20 21.34 -8.94
CA ALA A 54 -0.96 21.81 -8.30
C ALA A 54 -0.21 20.72 -7.53
N LEU A 55 -0.79 19.54 -7.37
CA LEU A 55 -0.22 18.46 -6.58
C LEU A 55 0.76 17.58 -7.37
N SER A 56 1.79 17.09 -6.67
CA SER A 56 2.64 16.02 -7.15
C SER A 56 1.86 14.71 -7.32
N PHE A 57 2.42 13.74 -8.04
CA PHE A 57 1.80 12.44 -8.25
C PHE A 57 1.52 11.71 -6.92
N GLY A 58 2.48 11.70 -5.99
CA GLY A 58 2.32 11.10 -4.66
C GLY A 58 1.24 11.80 -3.82
N GLN A 59 1.16 13.14 -3.89
CA GLN A 59 0.09 13.91 -3.24
C GLN A 59 -1.29 13.59 -3.83
N LYS A 60 -1.40 13.45 -5.16
CA LYS A 60 -2.65 13.02 -5.81
C LYS A 60 -3.10 11.63 -5.34
N LYS A 61 -2.17 10.67 -5.18
CA LYS A 61 -2.48 9.36 -4.59
C LYS A 61 -3.01 9.50 -3.15
N ARG A 62 -2.44 10.39 -2.35
CA ARG A 62 -2.95 10.65 -0.99
C ARG A 62 -4.34 11.29 -1.00
N VAL A 63 -4.67 12.13 -1.99
CA VAL A 63 -6.03 12.65 -2.18
C VAL A 63 -7.01 11.52 -2.47
N THR A 64 -6.67 10.58 -3.37
CA THR A 64 -7.55 9.45 -3.66
C THR A 64 -7.75 8.52 -2.44
N ILE A 65 -6.72 8.38 -1.60
CA ILE A 65 -6.86 7.65 -0.32
C ILE A 65 -7.73 8.44 0.65
N ALA A 66 -7.57 9.77 0.77
CA ALA A 66 -8.41 10.62 1.61
C ALA A 66 -9.89 10.54 1.22
N SER A 67 -10.20 10.47 -0.08
CA SER A 67 -11.58 10.32 -0.60
C SER A 67 -12.22 8.96 -0.23
N ILE A 68 -11.42 7.97 0.12
CA ILE A 68 -11.89 6.70 0.67
C ILE A 68 -11.97 6.78 2.20
N LEU A 69 -10.94 7.31 2.85
CA LEU A 69 -10.86 7.41 4.31
C LEU A 69 -12.01 8.21 4.93
N VAL A 70 -12.46 9.27 4.25
CA VAL A 70 -13.59 10.10 4.69
C VAL A 70 -14.88 9.30 4.90
N MET A 71 -14.96 8.12 4.29
CA MET A 71 -16.10 7.19 4.43
C MET A 71 -15.98 6.25 5.64
N HIS A 72 -14.88 6.36 6.43
CA HIS A 72 -14.54 5.51 7.57
C HIS A 72 -14.57 4.01 7.25
N PRO A 73 -13.79 3.54 6.25
CA PRO A 73 -13.77 2.13 5.89
C PRO A 73 -13.01 1.30 6.93
N GLU A 74 -13.46 0.08 7.17
CA GLU A 74 -12.72 -0.92 7.94
C GLU A 74 -11.66 -1.62 7.07
N ILE A 75 -11.93 -1.71 5.75
CA ILE A 75 -11.06 -2.39 4.78
C ILE A 75 -10.85 -1.49 3.56
N ILE A 76 -9.60 -1.37 3.13
CA ILE A 76 -9.21 -0.69 1.89
C ILE A 76 -8.57 -1.72 0.96
N ILE A 77 -9.08 -1.82 -0.26
CA ILE A 77 -8.52 -2.69 -1.31
C ILE A 77 -7.80 -1.81 -2.33
N LEU A 78 -6.51 -2.10 -2.55
CA LEU A 78 -5.65 -1.40 -3.48
C LEU A 78 -5.18 -2.36 -4.58
N ASP A 79 -5.42 -1.98 -5.83
CA ASP A 79 -4.94 -2.72 -6.99
C ASP A 79 -3.71 -2.01 -7.57
N GLU A 80 -2.58 -2.71 -7.56
CA GLU A 80 -1.27 -2.23 -8.02
C GLU A 80 -0.90 -0.84 -7.48
N PRO A 81 -0.86 -0.62 -6.15
CA PRO A 81 -0.72 0.73 -5.58
C PRO A 81 0.62 1.41 -5.93
N THR A 82 1.62 0.64 -6.33
CA THR A 82 2.98 1.12 -6.63
C THR A 82 3.35 1.07 -8.11
N ALA A 83 2.45 0.61 -8.97
CA ALA A 83 2.73 0.47 -10.40
C ALA A 83 3.23 1.78 -11.04
N GLY A 84 4.31 1.67 -11.84
CA GLY A 84 4.88 2.80 -12.58
C GLY A 84 5.59 3.85 -11.72
N GLN A 85 5.96 3.52 -10.48
CA GLN A 85 6.68 4.43 -9.58
C GLN A 85 8.16 4.07 -9.47
N ASP A 86 8.98 5.12 -9.29
CA ASP A 86 10.34 4.92 -8.83
C ASP A 86 10.39 4.48 -7.36
N TYR A 87 11.54 4.00 -6.93
CA TYR A 87 11.74 3.46 -5.58
C TYR A 87 11.40 4.44 -4.46
N ARG A 88 11.65 5.74 -4.63
CA ARG A 88 11.36 6.74 -3.62
C ARG A 88 9.86 6.91 -3.40
N HIS A 89 9.11 7.10 -4.50
CA HIS A 89 7.65 7.25 -4.44
C HIS A 89 6.95 5.96 -3.99
N TYR A 90 7.48 4.82 -4.42
CA TYR A 90 7.09 3.50 -3.93
C TYR A 90 7.18 3.43 -2.40
N THR A 91 8.36 3.73 -1.84
CA THR A 91 8.59 3.67 -0.39
C THR A 91 7.68 4.65 0.35
N GLU A 92 7.53 5.89 -0.14
CA GLU A 92 6.68 6.91 0.48
C GLU A 92 5.21 6.45 0.60
N ILE A 93 4.65 5.83 -0.46
CA ILE A 93 3.26 5.36 -0.42
C ILE A 93 3.11 4.12 0.48
N MET A 94 4.06 3.20 0.47
CA MET A 94 3.99 1.99 1.28
C MET A 94 4.15 2.29 2.79
N GLU A 95 5.07 3.17 3.16
CA GLU A 95 5.20 3.62 4.57
C GLU A 95 3.94 4.37 5.02
N PHE A 96 3.33 5.17 4.14
CA PHE A 96 2.06 5.83 4.44
C PHE A 96 0.93 4.82 4.67
N LEU A 97 0.79 3.79 3.81
CA LEU A 97 -0.22 2.74 3.98
C LEU A 97 0.00 1.94 5.27
N LYS A 98 1.26 1.63 5.60
CA LYS A 98 1.60 0.95 6.85
C LYS A 98 1.25 1.79 8.07
N LYS A 99 1.47 3.10 8.02
CA LYS A 99 1.05 4.03 9.06
C LYS A 99 -0.47 4.03 9.22
N LEU A 100 -1.23 4.10 8.13
CA LEU A 100 -2.70 4.00 8.16
C LEU A 100 -3.18 2.72 8.83
N ASN A 101 -2.62 1.57 8.46
CA ASN A 101 -2.99 0.29 9.07
C ASN A 101 -2.75 0.31 10.58
N ARG A 102 -1.57 0.79 11.03
CA ARG A 102 -1.19 0.76 12.45
C ARG A 102 -1.92 1.79 13.31
N GLU A 103 -2.08 3.02 12.82
CA GLU A 103 -2.64 4.13 13.60
C GLU A 103 -4.15 4.22 13.52
N GLN A 104 -4.75 3.81 12.40
CA GLN A 104 -6.19 3.86 12.17
C GLN A 104 -6.88 2.50 12.29
N GLY A 105 -6.13 1.41 12.47
CA GLY A 105 -6.67 0.05 12.56
C GLY A 105 -7.33 -0.46 11.27
N ILE A 106 -7.11 0.20 10.13
CA ILE A 106 -7.71 -0.16 8.84
C ILE A 106 -7.01 -1.37 8.26
N THR A 107 -7.75 -2.39 7.86
CA THR A 107 -7.21 -3.52 7.12
C THR A 107 -6.91 -3.10 5.67
N ILE A 108 -5.67 -3.32 5.22
CA ILE A 108 -5.26 -3.00 3.85
C ILE A 108 -5.01 -4.29 3.09
N ILE A 109 -5.75 -4.49 2.00
CA ILE A 109 -5.58 -5.59 1.06
C ILE A 109 -4.97 -5.04 -0.21
N MET A 110 -3.83 -5.58 -0.63
CA MET A 110 -3.16 -5.17 -1.87
C MET A 110 -3.19 -6.31 -2.88
N ILE A 111 -3.59 -6.01 -4.10
CA ILE A 111 -3.44 -6.90 -5.24
C ILE A 111 -2.19 -6.45 -5.97
N THR A 112 -1.21 -7.33 -6.10
CA THR A 112 0.07 -6.99 -6.72
C THR A 112 0.77 -8.21 -7.29
N HIS A 113 1.61 -7.98 -8.29
CA HIS A 113 2.58 -8.95 -8.81
C HIS A 113 4.02 -8.62 -8.38
N ASP A 114 4.21 -7.65 -7.50
CA ASP A 114 5.51 -7.28 -6.96
C ASP A 114 5.85 -8.11 -5.72
N MET A 115 6.70 -9.11 -5.90
CA MET A 115 7.12 -10.02 -4.84
C MET A 115 7.98 -9.34 -3.77
N HIS A 116 8.72 -8.27 -4.12
CA HIS A 116 9.47 -7.49 -3.13
C HIS A 116 8.53 -6.69 -2.23
N LEU A 117 7.50 -6.06 -2.81
CA LEU A 117 6.45 -5.39 -2.05
C LEU A 117 5.79 -6.35 -1.06
N MET A 118 5.43 -7.54 -1.55
CA MET A 118 4.80 -8.57 -0.72
C MET A 118 5.68 -8.95 0.46
N LEU A 119 6.98 -9.24 0.24
CA LEU A 119 7.92 -9.57 1.31
C LEU A 119 8.15 -8.43 2.30
N GLU A 120 8.24 -7.18 1.81
CA GLU A 120 8.65 -6.06 2.63
C GLU A 120 7.50 -5.46 3.46
N TYR A 121 6.26 -5.49 2.94
CA TYR A 121 5.16 -4.70 3.50
C TYR A 121 3.94 -5.49 3.95
N THR A 122 3.89 -6.80 3.74
CA THR A 122 2.74 -7.61 4.16
C THR A 122 3.13 -8.70 5.15
N ASP A 123 2.23 -8.99 6.08
CA ASP A 123 2.41 -10.04 7.08
C ASP A 123 1.73 -11.35 6.65
N ARG A 124 0.78 -11.28 5.71
CA ARG A 124 0.02 -12.42 5.17
C ARG A 124 -0.22 -12.22 3.69
N ALA A 125 -0.13 -13.28 2.91
CA ALA A 125 -0.40 -13.26 1.50
C ALA A 125 -1.31 -14.43 1.07
N LEU A 126 -2.18 -14.15 0.12
CA LEU A 126 -3.06 -15.12 -0.53
C LEU A 126 -2.60 -15.28 -1.97
N VAL A 127 -2.31 -16.50 -2.38
CA VAL A 127 -1.98 -16.82 -3.77
C VAL A 127 -3.21 -17.40 -4.45
N LEU A 128 -3.65 -16.75 -5.52
CA LEU A 128 -4.75 -17.22 -6.36
C LEU A 128 -4.20 -17.77 -7.67
N ALA A 129 -4.54 -19.01 -7.97
CA ALA A 129 -4.26 -19.63 -9.27
C ALA A 129 -5.44 -20.52 -9.68
N ASP A 130 -5.73 -20.61 -10.97
CA ASP A 130 -6.81 -21.44 -11.54
C ASP A 130 -8.19 -21.23 -10.87
N GLY A 131 -8.49 -19.98 -10.47
CA GLY A 131 -9.76 -19.64 -9.81
C GLY A 131 -9.90 -20.16 -8.37
N ARG A 132 -8.80 -20.54 -7.72
CA ARG A 132 -8.76 -21.08 -6.35
C ARG A 132 -7.66 -20.39 -5.53
N ILE A 133 -7.84 -20.41 -4.20
CA ILE A 133 -6.78 -20.06 -3.27
C ILE A 133 -5.82 -21.24 -3.25
N LEU A 134 -4.59 -21.03 -3.74
CA LEU A 134 -3.52 -22.02 -3.77
C LEU A 134 -2.74 -22.04 -2.44
N ALA A 135 -2.53 -20.85 -1.86
CA ALA A 135 -1.82 -20.70 -0.59
C ALA A 135 -2.35 -19.52 0.21
N ASP A 136 -2.24 -19.62 1.54
CA ASP A 136 -2.57 -18.59 2.52
C ASP A 136 -1.55 -18.71 3.66
N ASP A 137 -0.48 -17.91 3.61
CA ASP A 137 0.65 -18.01 4.53
C ASP A 137 1.44 -16.67 4.57
N THR A 138 2.57 -16.66 5.28
CA THR A 138 3.52 -15.56 5.22
C THR A 138 4.15 -15.44 3.82
N PRO A 139 4.47 -14.22 3.37
CA PRO A 139 5.15 -14.02 2.08
C PRO A 139 6.42 -14.84 1.91
N ALA A 140 7.23 -14.97 2.98
CA ALA A 140 8.48 -15.74 2.94
C ALA A 140 8.22 -17.22 2.70
N ASN A 141 7.26 -17.83 3.41
CA ASN A 141 6.89 -19.22 3.22
C ASN A 141 6.38 -19.49 1.80
N ILE A 142 5.54 -18.61 1.27
CA ILE A 142 5.01 -18.73 -0.09
C ILE A 142 6.13 -18.67 -1.13
N LEU A 143 7.00 -17.63 -1.06
CA LEU A 143 8.02 -17.40 -2.07
C LEU A 143 9.23 -18.32 -1.98
N THR A 144 9.36 -19.08 -0.89
CA THR A 144 10.38 -20.12 -0.74
C THR A 144 9.86 -21.55 -1.01
N ASN A 145 8.56 -21.69 -1.29
CA ASN A 145 7.95 -22.98 -1.65
C ASN A 145 7.90 -23.14 -3.18
N ASP A 146 8.69 -24.09 -3.68
CA ASP A 146 8.82 -24.36 -5.11
C ASP A 146 7.50 -24.78 -5.76
N GLU A 147 6.70 -25.61 -5.10
CA GLU A 147 5.41 -26.06 -5.63
C GLU A 147 4.42 -24.89 -5.82
N ILE A 148 4.36 -23.98 -4.83
CA ILE A 148 3.48 -22.81 -4.90
C ILE A 148 3.94 -21.86 -5.99
N THR A 149 5.25 -21.53 -6.02
CA THR A 149 5.80 -20.58 -6.98
C THR A 149 5.66 -21.06 -8.41
N ASP A 150 5.90 -22.35 -8.67
CA ASP A 150 5.79 -22.93 -10.02
C ASP A 150 4.32 -22.97 -10.49
N ARG A 151 3.39 -23.43 -9.64
CA ARG A 151 1.97 -23.51 -9.98
C ARG A 151 1.31 -22.15 -10.18
N ALA A 152 1.71 -21.14 -9.39
CA ALA A 152 1.17 -19.78 -9.50
C ALA A 152 1.96 -18.89 -10.47
N ASN A 153 3.00 -19.44 -11.13
CA ASN A 153 3.91 -18.71 -12.01
C ASN A 153 4.50 -17.45 -11.33
N LEU A 154 4.87 -17.58 -10.04
CA LEU A 154 5.49 -16.51 -9.27
C LEU A 154 7.00 -16.52 -9.49
N LYS A 155 7.58 -15.34 -9.66
CA LYS A 155 9.03 -15.21 -9.77
C LYS A 155 9.68 -15.29 -8.40
N LYS A 156 10.61 -16.23 -8.21
CA LYS A 156 11.46 -16.28 -7.02
C LYS A 156 12.29 -15.02 -6.90
N THR A 157 12.52 -14.58 -5.68
CA THR A 157 13.32 -13.38 -5.43
C THR A 157 14.82 -13.68 -5.50
N SER A 158 15.63 -12.68 -5.82
CA SER A 158 17.10 -12.81 -5.80
C SER A 158 17.64 -13.21 -4.43
N LEU A 159 16.92 -12.85 -3.36
CA LEU A 159 17.26 -13.22 -1.99
C LEU A 159 17.09 -14.72 -1.74
N TYR A 160 16.03 -15.33 -2.30
CA TYR A 160 15.85 -16.77 -2.31
C TYR A 160 17.01 -17.47 -3.02
N ASP A 161 17.33 -17.06 -4.26
CA ASP A 161 18.42 -17.63 -5.05
C ASP A 161 19.77 -17.51 -4.33
N PHE A 162 20.01 -16.40 -3.66
CA PHE A 162 21.21 -16.18 -2.87
C PHE A 162 21.28 -17.17 -1.68
N ALA A 163 20.19 -17.32 -0.93
CA ALA A 163 20.14 -18.24 0.21
C ALA A 163 20.42 -19.68 -0.20
N VAL A 164 19.82 -20.14 -1.31
CA VAL A 164 20.03 -21.49 -1.85
C VAL A 164 21.49 -21.68 -2.29
N LYS A 165 22.09 -20.72 -3.01
CA LYS A 165 23.51 -20.77 -3.45
C LYS A 165 24.48 -20.78 -2.28
N CYS A 166 24.13 -20.15 -1.16
CA CYS A 166 24.92 -20.16 0.08
C CYS A 166 24.70 -21.41 0.95
N GLY A 167 23.85 -22.33 0.54
CA GLY A 167 23.57 -23.57 1.29
C GLY A 167 22.80 -23.33 2.60
N ILE A 168 22.03 -22.24 2.69
CA ILE A 168 21.21 -21.93 3.86
C ILE A 168 20.04 -22.88 3.91
N THR A 169 19.91 -23.63 5.01
CA THR A 169 18.87 -24.65 5.18
C THR A 169 17.49 -24.05 5.54
N ASP A 170 17.48 -23.02 6.39
CA ASP A 170 16.27 -22.26 6.76
C ASP A 170 16.14 -21.03 5.84
N VAL A 171 15.73 -21.25 4.58
CA VAL A 171 15.64 -20.20 3.57
C VAL A 171 14.54 -19.18 3.92
N SER A 172 13.36 -19.65 4.38
CA SER A 172 12.25 -18.76 4.78
C SER A 172 12.65 -17.84 5.94
N GLY A 173 13.16 -18.40 7.02
CA GLY A 173 13.62 -17.62 8.16
C GLY A 173 14.80 -16.70 7.83
N PHE A 174 15.67 -17.06 6.88
CA PHE A 174 16.72 -16.16 6.40
C PHE A 174 16.12 -14.97 5.66
N VAL A 175 15.15 -15.18 4.75
CA VAL A 175 14.49 -14.13 3.99
C VAL A 175 13.78 -13.15 4.93
N GLU A 176 13.03 -13.67 5.91
CA GLU A 176 12.33 -12.82 6.90
C GLU A 176 13.31 -11.96 7.71
N ARG A 177 14.35 -12.55 8.27
CA ARG A 177 15.37 -11.83 9.06
C ARG A 177 16.11 -10.79 8.24
N PHE A 178 16.43 -11.10 6.96
CA PHE A 178 17.10 -10.16 6.08
C PHE A 178 16.22 -8.94 5.79
N ILE A 179 14.95 -9.15 5.43
CA ILE A 179 14.00 -8.05 5.17
C ILE A 179 13.81 -7.18 6.42
N GLN A 180 13.69 -7.79 7.59
CA GLN A 180 13.57 -7.05 8.84
C GLN A 180 14.82 -6.20 9.11
N TYR A 181 16.01 -6.78 8.99
CA TYR A 181 17.28 -6.08 9.18
C TYR A 181 17.46 -4.91 8.21
N ASP A 182 17.20 -5.13 6.93
CA ASP A 182 17.32 -4.10 5.90
C ASP A 182 16.36 -2.92 6.16
N ARG A 183 15.13 -3.20 6.60
CA ARG A 183 14.17 -2.15 7.01
C ARG A 183 14.63 -1.35 8.21
N GLU A 184 15.20 -1.99 9.21
CA GLU A 184 15.75 -1.33 10.41
C GLU A 184 16.96 -0.47 10.04
N ALA A 185 17.87 -0.97 9.21
CA ALA A 185 19.03 -0.24 8.73
C ALA A 185 18.64 1.03 7.96
N ARG A 186 17.64 0.94 7.05
CA ARG A 186 17.13 2.10 6.30
C ARG A 186 16.49 3.18 7.18
N LYS A 187 15.83 2.80 8.29
CA LYS A 187 15.27 3.75 9.25
C LYS A 187 16.37 4.53 9.97
N ASN A 188 17.43 3.85 10.36
CA ASN A 188 18.55 4.48 11.07
C ASN A 188 19.28 5.50 10.19
N VAL A 189 19.44 5.22 8.89
CA VAL A 189 20.04 6.16 7.91
C VAL A 189 19.18 7.42 7.69
N LYS A 190 17.85 7.31 7.78
CA LYS A 190 16.95 8.48 7.63
C LYS A 190 16.89 9.38 8.84
N ASN A 191 17.33 8.88 10.02
CA ASN A 191 17.32 9.61 11.28
C ASN A 191 18.71 10.17 11.66
N ALA A 192 19.74 9.90 10.85
CA ALA A 192 21.11 10.44 10.97
C ALA A 192 21.30 11.60 9.99
#